data_c425d50186c10130209931ef5e4d3608
#
_entry.id   c425d50186c10130209931ef5e4d3608
#
_cell.length_a   1.000
_cell.length_b   1.000
_cell.length_c   1.000
_cell.angle_alpha   90.00
_cell.angle_beta   90.00
_cell.angle_gamma   90.00
#
_symmetry.space_group_name_H-M   'P 1'
#
loop_
_entity.id
_entity.type
_entity.pdbx_description
1 polymer ?
#
loop_
_entity_poly.entity_id
_entity_poly.type
_entity_poly.pdbx_seq_one_letter_code
_entity_poly.pdbx_strand_id
1 'polypeptide(L)'
;MTAVWSRAELRWVTGTLRWTRAELRWVTGTLRWTRTTAPFPSRFPTSHCLQVQFCTVPPKPVIPSKKPFKVDLVGGKRHSWCTCGYSKKQPFCDGAHKLKAKSFTPLRFFPEKDTTAWLCGCKYTNNPPYCDGTHKQHFIVSAPLHEENDS
;
A
#
# COMPACT_ATOMS: atom_id res chain seq x y z
N MET A 1 8.30 -36.83 48.55
CA MET A 1 9.09 -35.67 48.07
C MET A 1 8.12 -34.73 47.37
N THR A 2 7.66 -33.72 48.12
CA THR A 2 6.60 -32.79 47.71
C THR A 2 7.23 -31.54 47.10
N ALA A 3 6.99 -31.31 45.80
CA ALA A 3 7.44 -30.08 45.10
C ALA A 3 6.43 -28.96 45.37
N VAL A 4 6.89 -27.91 46.04
CA VAL A 4 6.13 -26.70 46.37
C VAL A 4 6.20 -25.76 45.16
N TRP A 5 5.05 -25.50 44.55
CA TRP A 5 4.93 -24.47 43.51
C TRP A 5 4.76 -23.09 44.17
N SER A 6 5.76 -22.24 43.98
CA SER A 6 5.72 -20.85 44.43
C SER A 6 4.88 -20.02 43.46
N ARG A 7 3.80 -19.44 44.00
CA ARG A 7 2.95 -18.46 43.31
C ARG A 7 3.70 -17.13 43.20
N ALA A 8 4.09 -16.74 41.97
CA ALA A 8 4.52 -15.39 41.69
C ALA A 8 3.29 -14.49 41.54
N GLU A 9 3.10 -13.57 42.48
CA GLU A 9 2.05 -12.55 42.42
C GLU A 9 2.38 -11.48 41.40
N LEU A 10 1.54 -11.36 40.37
CA LEU A 10 1.54 -10.25 39.42
C LEU A 10 0.92 -9.01 40.10
N ARG A 11 1.78 -8.11 40.60
CA ARG A 11 1.35 -6.78 41.07
C ARG A 11 1.03 -5.91 39.86
N TRP A 12 -0.26 -5.66 39.62
CA TRP A 12 -0.75 -4.62 38.72
C TRP A 12 -0.49 -3.26 39.36
N VAL A 13 0.45 -2.50 38.80
CA VAL A 13 0.64 -1.09 39.14
C VAL A 13 -0.39 -0.29 38.37
N THR A 14 -1.47 0.09 39.03
CA THR A 14 -2.45 1.05 38.51
C THR A 14 -1.84 2.45 38.57
N GLY A 15 -1.18 2.84 37.46
CA GLY A 15 -0.75 4.22 37.27
C GLY A 15 -1.93 5.09 36.86
N THR A 16 -2.50 5.80 37.83
CA THR A 16 -3.48 6.86 37.59
C THR A 16 -2.78 8.05 36.94
N LEU A 17 -2.93 8.21 35.63
CA LEU A 17 -2.51 9.41 34.90
C LEU A 17 -3.43 10.57 35.31
N ARG A 18 -2.88 11.43 36.17
CA ARG A 18 -3.50 12.68 36.61
C ARG A 18 -3.33 13.71 35.49
N TRP A 19 -4.38 13.92 34.72
CA TRP A 19 -4.43 15.02 33.74
C TRP A 19 -4.52 16.34 34.46
N THR A 20 -3.45 17.11 34.49
CA THR A 20 -3.48 18.50 34.92
C THR A 20 -4.05 19.33 33.77
N ARG A 21 -5.16 19.96 34.09
CA ARG A 21 -5.89 20.90 33.26
C ARG A 21 -5.03 22.13 33.02
N ALA A 22 -4.33 22.18 31.87
CA ALA A 22 -3.65 23.40 31.42
C ALA A 22 -4.70 24.37 30.93
N GLU A 23 -4.79 25.51 31.62
CA GLU A 23 -5.71 26.61 31.33
C GLU A 23 -5.38 27.21 29.94
N LEU A 24 -6.32 27.12 29.03
CA LEU A 24 -6.31 27.85 27.78
C LEU A 24 -6.62 29.32 28.06
N ARG A 25 -5.56 30.13 28.25
CA ARG A 25 -5.68 31.60 28.23
C ARG A 25 -5.95 32.02 26.80
N TRP A 26 -7.18 32.38 26.51
CA TRP A 26 -7.58 33.06 25.28
C TRP A 26 -6.98 34.47 25.30
N VAL A 27 -5.90 34.69 24.55
CA VAL A 27 -5.42 36.03 24.26
C VAL A 27 -6.30 36.56 23.13
N THR A 28 -7.24 37.46 23.49
CA THR A 28 -8.02 38.22 22.52
C THR A 28 -7.11 39.29 21.91
N GLY A 29 -6.32 38.88 20.91
CA GLY A 29 -5.56 39.81 20.07
C GLY A 29 -6.48 40.34 18.96
N THR A 30 -6.98 41.53 19.11
CA THR A 30 -7.68 42.26 18.05
C THR A 30 -6.71 42.59 16.93
N LEU A 31 -6.67 41.75 15.90
CA LEU A 31 -5.92 42.00 14.67
C LEU A 31 -6.65 43.11 13.88
N ARG A 32 -6.13 44.33 14.04
CA ARG A 32 -6.53 45.49 13.25
C ARG A 32 -5.99 45.29 11.82
N TRP A 33 -6.88 44.87 10.91
CA TRP A 33 -6.58 44.79 9.50
C TRP A 33 -6.42 46.20 8.91
N THR A 34 -5.19 46.65 8.74
CA THR A 34 -4.91 47.80 7.90
C THR A 34 -4.93 47.30 6.43
N ARG A 35 -5.94 47.80 5.70
CA ARG A 35 -5.99 47.61 4.23
C ARG A 35 -4.85 48.42 3.60
N THR A 36 -3.72 47.79 3.37
CA THR A 36 -2.74 48.32 2.44
C THR A 36 -3.14 47.84 1.04
N THR A 37 -3.73 48.73 0.27
CA THR A 37 -3.96 48.58 -1.15
C THR A 37 -2.62 48.70 -1.86
N ALA A 38 -1.92 47.57 -2.04
CA ALA A 38 -0.79 47.53 -2.93
C ALA A 38 -1.31 47.49 -4.38
N PRO A 39 -0.81 48.36 -5.28
CA PRO A 39 -1.17 48.27 -6.69
C PRO A 39 -0.59 47.01 -7.30
N PHE A 40 -1.44 46.16 -7.87
CA PHE A 40 -1.02 44.99 -8.64
C PHE A 40 -0.19 45.47 -9.86
N PRO A 41 1.05 45.01 -10.05
CA PRO A 41 1.74 45.24 -11.30
C PRO A 41 1.09 44.39 -12.40
N SER A 42 0.40 45.04 -13.30
CA SER A 42 -0.14 44.46 -14.53
C SER A 42 1.01 44.26 -15.54
N ARG A 43 1.83 43.26 -15.33
CA ARG A 43 2.72 42.70 -16.37
C ARG A 43 2.77 41.19 -16.17
N PHE A 44 1.82 40.49 -16.80
CA PHE A 44 2.01 39.08 -17.12
C PHE A 44 2.95 39.02 -18.33
N PRO A 45 4.14 38.44 -18.23
CA PRO A 45 4.87 38.08 -19.41
C PRO A 45 4.10 36.92 -20.06
N THR A 46 3.56 37.19 -21.24
CA THR A 46 3.10 36.17 -22.19
C THR A 46 4.31 35.41 -22.71
N SER A 47 4.94 34.64 -21.84
CA SER A 47 5.85 33.57 -22.23
C SER A 47 5.03 32.31 -22.42
N HIS A 48 4.81 31.98 -23.69
CA HIS A 48 4.34 30.69 -24.13
C HIS A 48 5.26 29.59 -23.57
N CYS A 49 5.01 29.18 -22.35
CA CYS A 49 5.50 27.91 -21.86
C CYS A 49 4.44 26.87 -22.28
N LEU A 50 4.58 26.35 -23.51
CA LEU A 50 3.98 25.09 -23.90
C LEU A 50 4.66 24.00 -23.06
N GLN A 51 4.35 23.99 -21.77
CA GLN A 51 4.70 22.89 -20.88
C GLN A 51 3.74 21.75 -21.22
N VAL A 52 4.15 20.94 -22.17
CA VAL A 52 3.52 19.65 -22.44
C VAL A 52 3.75 18.82 -21.18
N GLN A 53 2.85 18.96 -20.23
CA GLN A 53 2.79 18.02 -19.12
C GLN A 53 2.36 16.70 -19.74
N PHE A 54 3.34 15.84 -20.00
CA PHE A 54 3.07 14.42 -20.18
C PHE A 54 2.42 13.94 -18.90
N CYS A 55 1.09 13.90 -18.88
CA CYS A 55 0.34 13.11 -17.90
C CYS A 55 0.71 11.65 -18.14
N THR A 56 1.82 11.22 -17.57
CA THR A 56 2.18 9.81 -17.52
C THR A 56 1.20 9.14 -16.58
N VAL A 57 0.14 8.58 -17.14
CA VAL A 57 -0.79 7.73 -16.40
C VAL A 57 0.04 6.64 -15.72
N PRO A 58 -0.05 6.49 -14.39
CA PRO A 58 0.73 5.46 -13.70
C PRO A 58 0.42 4.10 -14.31
N PRO A 59 1.44 3.27 -14.56
CA PRO A 59 1.25 1.97 -15.17
C PRO A 59 0.34 1.12 -14.29
N LYS A 60 -0.69 0.53 -14.90
CA LYS A 60 -1.63 -0.35 -14.22
C LYS A 60 -1.24 -1.81 -14.43
N PRO A 61 -1.31 -2.66 -13.40
CA PRO A 61 -1.07 -4.09 -13.57
C PRO A 61 -2.20 -4.73 -14.36
N VAL A 62 -1.90 -5.79 -15.11
CA VAL A 62 -2.90 -6.62 -15.76
C VAL A 62 -3.44 -7.66 -14.78
N ILE A 63 -4.67 -8.12 -14.99
CA ILE A 63 -5.35 -9.06 -14.11
C ILE A 63 -5.22 -10.48 -14.67
N PRO A 64 -4.31 -11.30 -14.15
CA PRO A 64 -4.16 -12.69 -14.64
C PRO A 64 -5.23 -13.62 -14.06
N SER A 65 -5.78 -13.30 -12.89
CA SER A 65 -6.84 -14.09 -12.27
C SER A 65 -7.73 -13.24 -11.39
N LYS A 66 -9.04 -13.46 -11.48
CA LYS A 66 -10.04 -12.86 -10.58
C LYS A 66 -10.17 -13.61 -9.24
N LYS A 67 -9.40 -14.69 -9.07
CA LYS A 67 -9.39 -15.51 -7.86
C LYS A 67 -8.02 -15.45 -7.20
N PRO A 68 -7.94 -15.56 -5.87
CA PRO A 68 -6.67 -15.68 -5.18
C PRO A 68 -6.07 -17.07 -5.43
N PHE A 69 -4.74 -17.15 -5.35
CA PHE A 69 -3.98 -18.39 -5.44
C PHE A 69 -3.66 -18.92 -4.04
N LYS A 70 -4.09 -20.14 -3.74
CA LYS A 70 -3.67 -20.85 -2.54
C LYS A 70 -2.28 -21.42 -2.77
N VAL A 71 -1.31 -21.06 -1.94
CA VAL A 71 0.09 -21.45 -2.09
C VAL A 71 0.67 -21.87 -0.74
N ASP A 72 1.41 -22.95 -0.74
CA ASP A 72 2.20 -23.37 0.41
C ASP A 72 3.56 -22.67 0.36
N LEU A 73 3.83 -21.86 1.37
CA LEU A 73 5.02 -21.05 1.50
C LEU A 73 5.95 -21.69 2.53
N VAL A 74 7.21 -21.82 2.15
CA VAL A 74 8.27 -22.36 3.03
C VAL A 74 8.88 -21.21 3.82
N GLY A 75 8.92 -21.35 5.15
CA GLY A 75 9.52 -20.39 6.06
C GLY A 75 10.99 -20.14 5.78
N GLY A 76 11.42 -18.90 5.92
CA GLY A 76 12.80 -18.48 5.65
C GLY A 76 13.20 -18.46 4.18
N LYS A 77 12.38 -19.00 3.26
CA LYS A 77 12.64 -18.98 1.83
C LYS A 77 12.17 -17.69 1.19
N ARG A 78 13.00 -17.13 0.29
CA ARG A 78 12.62 -15.96 -0.48
C ARG A 78 11.63 -16.32 -1.57
N HIS A 79 10.48 -15.69 -1.54
CA HIS A 79 9.47 -15.74 -2.58
C HIS A 79 9.41 -14.40 -3.33
N SER A 80 9.03 -14.42 -4.60
CA SER A 80 8.92 -13.24 -5.45
C SER A 80 7.53 -13.19 -6.08
N TRP A 81 6.63 -12.42 -5.49
CA TRP A 81 5.28 -12.26 -6.00
C TRP A 81 5.26 -11.35 -7.22
N CYS A 82 4.48 -11.72 -8.24
CA CYS A 82 4.34 -10.95 -9.46
C CYS A 82 3.40 -9.75 -9.24
N THR A 83 3.91 -8.54 -9.46
CA THR A 83 3.15 -7.29 -9.35
C THR A 83 2.51 -6.84 -10.66
N CYS A 84 3.12 -7.17 -11.80
CA CYS A 84 2.67 -6.71 -13.12
C CYS A 84 1.52 -7.53 -13.71
N GLY A 85 1.39 -8.82 -13.33
CA GLY A 85 0.37 -9.74 -13.87
C GLY A 85 0.77 -10.51 -15.14
N TYR A 86 1.89 -10.20 -15.78
CA TYR A 86 2.34 -10.83 -17.03
C TYR A 86 3.08 -12.16 -16.86
N SER A 87 3.33 -12.62 -15.64
CA SER A 87 4.02 -13.87 -15.38
C SER A 87 3.18 -15.07 -15.78
N LYS A 88 3.77 -16.05 -16.48
CA LYS A 88 3.17 -17.35 -16.78
C LYS A 88 3.11 -18.27 -15.56
N LYS A 89 3.96 -18.03 -14.56
CA LYS A 89 4.06 -18.83 -13.32
C LYS A 89 3.34 -18.17 -12.15
N GLN A 90 2.11 -17.68 -12.36
CA GLN A 90 1.33 -17.06 -11.30
C GLN A 90 1.21 -17.97 -10.06
N PRO A 91 1.26 -17.40 -8.85
CA PRO A 91 1.35 -15.98 -8.50
C PRO A 91 2.80 -15.44 -8.45
N PHE A 92 3.79 -16.22 -8.78
CA PHE A 92 5.21 -15.85 -8.71
C PHE A 92 5.72 -15.19 -9.98
N CYS A 93 6.79 -14.41 -9.84
CA CYS A 93 7.43 -13.72 -10.93
C CYS A 93 8.40 -14.64 -11.68
N ASP A 94 8.28 -14.68 -13.00
CA ASP A 94 9.17 -15.40 -13.93
C ASP A 94 10.13 -14.46 -14.71
N GLY A 95 10.02 -13.14 -14.48
CA GLY A 95 10.84 -12.14 -15.16
C GLY A 95 10.16 -11.47 -16.36
N ALA A 96 8.93 -11.83 -16.72
CA ALA A 96 8.19 -11.24 -17.84
C ALA A 96 8.05 -9.71 -17.74
N HIS A 97 8.04 -9.15 -16.52
CA HIS A 97 7.99 -7.70 -16.30
C HIS A 97 9.14 -6.95 -16.99
N LYS A 98 10.32 -7.56 -17.15
CA LYS A 98 11.48 -6.93 -17.78
C LYS A 98 11.23 -6.59 -19.27
N LEU A 99 10.40 -7.39 -19.91
CA LEU A 99 10.05 -7.21 -21.33
C LEU A 99 8.73 -6.44 -21.50
N LYS A 100 7.68 -6.88 -20.80
CA LYS A 100 6.31 -6.39 -20.99
C LYS A 100 5.93 -5.20 -20.10
N ALA A 101 6.57 -5.05 -18.94
CA ALA A 101 6.17 -4.06 -17.93
C ALA A 101 7.38 -3.57 -17.12
N LYS A 102 8.28 -2.84 -17.74
CA LYS A 102 9.56 -2.38 -17.15
C LYS A 102 9.40 -1.50 -15.91
N SER A 103 8.25 -0.86 -15.76
CA SER A 103 7.93 -0.01 -14.59
C SER A 103 7.58 -0.81 -13.33
N PHE A 104 7.37 -2.12 -13.45
CA PHE A 104 7.02 -2.99 -12.32
C PHE A 104 8.23 -3.76 -11.84
N THR A 105 8.32 -3.93 -10.52
CA THR A 105 9.31 -4.80 -9.88
C THR A 105 8.60 -5.85 -9.04
N PRO A 106 9.04 -7.10 -9.02
CA PRO A 106 8.43 -8.14 -8.21
C PRO A 106 8.59 -7.82 -6.73
N LEU A 107 7.54 -8.08 -5.95
CA LEU A 107 7.60 -7.97 -4.49
C LEU A 107 8.29 -9.22 -3.93
N ARG A 108 9.43 -9.01 -3.28
CA ARG A 108 10.16 -10.07 -2.58
C ARG A 108 9.74 -10.10 -1.13
N PHE A 109 9.41 -11.28 -0.63
CA PHE A 109 9.01 -11.48 0.77
C PHE A 109 9.51 -12.80 1.33
N PHE A 110 9.60 -12.87 2.63
CA PHE A 110 10.09 -14.02 3.38
C PHE A 110 9.04 -14.38 4.43
N PRO A 111 8.31 -15.50 4.30
CA PRO A 111 7.46 -15.97 5.37
C PRO A 111 8.33 -16.42 6.56
N GLU A 112 7.89 -16.13 7.78
CA GLU A 112 8.62 -16.53 8.99
C GLU A 112 8.54 -18.05 9.25
N LYS A 113 7.42 -18.65 8.89
CA LYS A 113 7.10 -20.06 9.13
C LYS A 113 6.51 -20.69 7.88
N ASP A 114 6.56 -22.01 7.81
CA ASP A 114 5.82 -22.76 6.79
C ASP A 114 4.33 -22.46 6.97
N THR A 115 3.72 -21.94 5.94
CA THR A 115 2.31 -21.53 5.99
C THR A 115 1.64 -21.64 4.63
N THR A 116 0.38 -22.01 4.64
CA THR A 116 -0.47 -21.92 3.46
C THR A 116 -1.14 -20.55 3.43
N ALA A 117 -0.89 -19.77 2.40
CA ALA A 117 -1.44 -18.43 2.25
C ALA A 117 -2.19 -18.23 0.94
N TRP A 118 -3.12 -17.28 0.95
CA TRP A 118 -3.84 -16.84 -0.23
C TRP A 118 -3.16 -15.62 -0.84
N LEU A 119 -2.45 -15.79 -1.94
CA LEU A 119 -1.79 -14.71 -2.65
C LEU A 119 -2.73 -14.06 -3.66
N CYS A 120 -2.62 -12.74 -3.80
CA CYS A 120 -3.50 -11.97 -4.67
C CYS A 120 -3.28 -12.31 -6.14
N GLY A 121 -4.38 -12.67 -6.85
CA GLY A 121 -4.42 -12.93 -8.29
C GLY A 121 -4.71 -11.69 -9.11
N CYS A 122 -5.55 -10.78 -8.63
CA CYS A 122 -5.97 -9.58 -9.38
C CYS A 122 -4.93 -8.45 -9.44
N LYS A 123 -3.90 -8.48 -8.60
CA LYS A 123 -2.80 -7.49 -8.48
C LYS A 123 -3.20 -6.11 -7.93
N TYR A 124 -4.43 -5.96 -7.46
CA TYR A 124 -4.97 -4.71 -6.91
C TYR A 124 -5.21 -4.74 -5.39
N THR A 125 -4.61 -5.71 -4.68
CA THR A 125 -4.71 -5.79 -3.22
C THR A 125 -4.05 -4.60 -2.53
N ASN A 126 -4.63 -4.13 -1.42
CA ASN A 126 -4.02 -3.12 -0.54
C ASN A 126 -2.99 -3.72 0.43
N ASN A 127 -2.94 -5.06 0.56
CA ASN A 127 -2.00 -5.77 1.44
C ASN A 127 -1.16 -6.80 0.67
N PRO A 128 -0.30 -6.37 -0.28
CA PRO A 128 0.49 -7.30 -1.06
C PRO A 128 1.52 -8.05 -0.18
N PRO A 129 1.79 -9.34 -0.44
CA PRO A 129 1.30 -10.16 -1.55
C PRO A 129 -0.03 -10.87 -1.29
N TYR A 130 -0.61 -10.68 -0.10
CA TYR A 130 -1.78 -11.41 0.37
C TYR A 130 -3.09 -10.88 -0.24
N CYS A 131 -4.08 -11.77 -0.32
CA CYS A 131 -5.41 -11.40 -0.80
C CYS A 131 -6.22 -10.74 0.32
N ASP A 132 -6.75 -9.56 0.05
CA ASP A 132 -7.60 -8.77 0.95
C ASP A 132 -9.09 -8.76 0.56
N GLY A 133 -9.45 -9.50 -0.50
CA GLY A 133 -10.81 -9.52 -1.01
C GLY A 133 -11.12 -8.48 -2.09
N THR A 134 -10.18 -7.60 -2.46
CA THR A 134 -10.35 -6.61 -3.54
C THR A 134 -10.81 -7.21 -4.86
N HIS A 135 -10.46 -8.47 -5.14
CA HIS A 135 -10.91 -9.19 -6.35
C HIS A 135 -12.43 -9.31 -6.49
N LYS A 136 -13.20 -9.08 -5.42
CA LYS A 136 -14.68 -9.08 -5.43
C LYS A 136 -15.29 -7.75 -5.85
N GLN A 137 -14.49 -6.68 -5.93
CA GLN A 137 -14.97 -5.36 -6.30
C GLN A 137 -15.37 -5.32 -7.76
N HIS A 138 -16.40 -4.53 -8.06
CA HIS A 138 -17.01 -4.45 -9.39
C HIS A 138 -15.98 -4.17 -10.50
N PHE A 139 -15.05 -3.24 -10.27
CA PHE A 139 -14.05 -2.88 -11.27
C PHE A 139 -13.09 -4.03 -11.63
N ILE A 140 -12.85 -4.99 -10.70
CA ILE A 140 -12.06 -6.20 -10.99
C ILE A 140 -12.93 -7.27 -11.66
N VAL A 141 -14.16 -7.42 -11.19
CA VAL A 141 -15.10 -8.42 -11.74
C VAL A 141 -15.43 -8.12 -13.20
N SER A 142 -15.64 -6.84 -13.54
CA SER A 142 -15.94 -6.37 -14.89
C SER A 142 -14.72 -6.24 -15.80
N ALA A 143 -13.51 -6.19 -15.23
CA ALA A 143 -12.29 -6.04 -16.02
C ALA A 143 -12.01 -7.29 -16.89
N PRO A 144 -11.39 -7.10 -18.08
CA PRO A 144 -10.94 -8.22 -18.89
C PRO A 144 -9.80 -8.97 -18.18
N LEU A 145 -9.80 -10.29 -18.31
CA LEU A 145 -8.64 -11.11 -17.92
C LEU A 145 -7.53 -10.95 -18.95
N HIS A 146 -6.29 -10.98 -18.47
CA HIS A 146 -5.14 -11.05 -19.35
C HIS A 146 -5.00 -12.50 -19.83
N GLU A 147 -5.50 -12.79 -21.01
CA GLU A 147 -5.27 -14.04 -21.71
C GLU A 147 -3.94 -13.92 -22.47
N GLU A 148 -2.96 -14.71 -22.11
CA GLU A 148 -1.76 -14.85 -22.93
C GLU A 148 -2.15 -15.71 -24.13
N ASN A 149 -2.32 -15.07 -25.29
CA ASN A 149 -2.38 -15.78 -26.56
C ASN A 149 -1.00 -16.42 -26.75
N ASP A 150 -0.91 -17.72 -26.49
CA ASP A 150 0.25 -18.54 -26.85
C ASP A 150 0.27 -18.62 -28.39
N SER A 151 1.07 -17.73 -29.01
CA SER A 151 1.45 -17.81 -30.41
C SER A 151 2.87 -18.28 -30.50
#